data_27ac9e61a2900afd4b7ca40b3b63e6ce
#
_entry.id   27ac9e61a2900afd4b7ca40b3b63e6ce
#
_cell.length_a   1.000
_cell.length_b   1.000
_cell.length_c   1.000
_cell.angle_alpha   90.00
_cell.angle_beta   90.00
_cell.angle_gamma   90.00
#
_symmetry.space_group_name_H-M   'P 1'
#
loop_
_entity.id
_entity.type
_entity.pdbx_description
1 polymer ?
#
loop_
_entity_poly.entity_id
_entity_poly.type
_entity_poly.pdbx_seq_one_letter_code
_entity_poly.pdbx_strand_id
1 'polypeptide(L)'
;MIEWESIVLFILTLLLMAFFSGIEMAYYSANRLSLELKKKQGNTTSGIITRFIESPDRFLGTTLIGYIIFLTFLGLQLSHVMHPIWSYLHIQSELLHSLFEIGFTTGVVLLFAEFIPRAYFRAHSNKWLASLARVTDFFYQLFSPVAISLIKLSEWILKYFFGVRMGKDKEAFERSDLKHLFQPQPDDERQERNAQLLENAQELPKIRIRQCL
;
A
#
# COMPACT_ATOMS: atom_id res chain seq x y z
N MET A 1 0.83 39.23 -0.21
CA MET A 1 0.34 38.62 1.07
C MET A 1 0.17 37.17 0.81
N ILE A 2 0.73 36.33 1.67
CA ILE A 2 0.51 34.87 1.58
C ILE A 2 -0.94 34.65 1.99
N GLU A 3 -1.76 34.13 1.08
CA GLU A 3 -3.15 33.81 1.39
C GLU A 3 -3.16 32.58 2.30
N TRP A 4 -3.61 32.75 3.52
CA TRP A 4 -3.70 31.67 4.51
C TRP A 4 -4.48 30.46 3.97
N GLU A 5 -5.45 30.71 3.12
CA GLU A 5 -6.24 29.69 2.43
C GLU A 5 -5.35 28.76 1.57
N SER A 6 -4.40 29.33 0.83
CA SER A 6 -3.47 28.55 -0.01
C SER A 6 -2.55 27.67 0.82
N ILE A 7 -2.07 28.14 1.98
CA ILE A 7 -1.23 27.35 2.87
C ILE A 7 -2.03 26.20 3.50
N VAL A 8 -3.24 26.49 3.98
CA VAL A 8 -4.11 25.47 4.58
C VAL A 8 -4.44 24.38 3.55
N LEU A 9 -4.77 24.80 2.34
CA LEU A 9 -5.08 23.87 1.24
C LEU A 9 -3.87 23.02 0.85
N PHE A 10 -2.67 23.60 0.81
CA PHE A 10 -1.42 22.90 0.56
C PHE A 10 -1.14 21.83 1.62
N ILE A 11 -1.25 22.19 2.91
CA ILE A 11 -1.05 21.25 4.03
C ILE A 11 -2.09 20.13 3.98
N LEU A 12 -3.35 20.45 3.70
CA LEU A 12 -4.42 19.45 3.58
C LEU A 12 -4.14 18.47 2.44
N THR A 13 -3.71 18.97 1.29
CA THR A 13 -3.35 18.15 0.13
C THR A 13 -2.17 17.23 0.46
N LEU A 14 -1.14 17.75 1.14
CA LEU A 14 0.02 16.99 1.58
C LEU A 14 -0.38 15.88 2.56
N LEU A 15 -1.27 16.16 3.51
CA LEU A 15 -1.80 15.17 4.45
C LEU A 15 -2.59 14.06 3.76
N LEU A 16 -3.39 14.40 2.75
CA LEU A 16 -4.14 13.40 1.97
C LEU A 16 -3.20 12.51 1.15
N MET A 17 -2.14 13.08 0.55
CA MET A 17 -1.10 12.27 -0.11
C MET A 17 -0.41 11.33 0.88
N ALA A 18 -0.01 11.85 2.05
CA ALA A 18 0.60 11.07 3.12
C ALA A 18 -0.31 9.93 3.60
N PHE A 19 -1.62 10.18 3.67
CA PHE A 19 -2.62 9.16 3.98
C PHE A 19 -2.63 8.05 2.94
N PHE A 20 -2.71 8.36 1.63
CA PHE A 20 -2.75 7.33 0.59
C PHE A 20 -1.45 6.53 0.51
N SER A 21 -0.31 7.19 0.57
CA SER A 21 1.00 6.55 0.60
C SER A 21 1.20 5.67 1.84
N GLY A 22 0.76 6.15 3.00
CA GLY A 22 0.83 5.43 4.27
C GLY A 22 -0.07 4.20 4.32
N ILE A 23 -1.34 4.34 3.89
CA ILE A 23 -2.30 3.22 3.93
C ILE A 23 -1.93 2.10 2.95
N GLU A 24 -1.37 2.45 1.79
CA GLU A 24 -0.81 1.49 0.85
C GLU A 24 0.31 0.68 1.51
N MET A 25 1.25 1.35 2.17
CA MET A 25 2.35 0.69 2.88
C MET A 25 1.86 -0.15 4.06
N ALA A 26 0.84 0.32 4.79
CA ALA A 26 0.21 -0.47 5.84
C ALA A 26 -0.40 -1.76 5.30
N TYR A 27 -1.04 -1.70 4.14
CA TYR A 27 -1.60 -2.87 3.47
C TYR A 27 -0.54 -3.90 3.08
N TYR A 28 0.56 -3.46 2.46
CA TYR A 28 1.67 -4.35 2.09
C TYR A 28 2.37 -4.98 3.30
N SER A 29 2.48 -4.23 4.38
CA SER A 29 3.21 -4.67 5.59
C SER A 29 2.33 -5.37 6.62
N ALA A 30 1.02 -5.44 6.39
CA ALA A 30 0.08 -6.07 7.30
C ALA A 30 0.23 -7.59 7.30
N ASN A 31 0.17 -8.19 8.49
CA ASN A 31 0.19 -9.63 8.63
C ASN A 31 -1.15 -10.22 8.21
N ARG A 32 -1.19 -10.93 7.08
CA ARG A 32 -2.40 -11.54 6.50
C ARG A 32 -3.10 -12.48 7.49
N LEU A 33 -2.35 -13.30 8.22
CA LEU A 33 -2.90 -14.23 9.21
C LEU A 33 -3.63 -13.48 10.35
N SER A 34 -3.03 -12.38 10.84
CA SER A 34 -3.67 -11.52 11.86
C SER A 34 -4.97 -10.89 11.35
N LEU A 35 -5.02 -10.53 10.07
CA LEU A 35 -6.21 -9.95 9.45
C LEU A 35 -7.31 -11.00 9.24
N GLU A 36 -6.95 -12.23 8.87
CA GLU A 36 -7.90 -13.34 8.76
C GLU A 36 -8.49 -13.76 10.12
N LEU A 37 -7.67 -13.76 11.16
CA LEU A 37 -8.16 -14.01 12.52
C LEU A 37 -9.16 -12.94 12.97
N LYS A 38 -8.90 -11.67 12.64
CA LYS A 38 -9.84 -10.57 12.88
C LYS A 38 -11.14 -10.71 12.06
N LYS A 39 -11.07 -11.28 10.84
CA LYS A 39 -12.25 -11.60 10.03
C LYS A 39 -13.24 -12.48 10.80
N LYS A 40 -12.74 -13.49 11.50
CA LYS A 40 -13.56 -14.43 12.30
C LYS A 40 -14.23 -13.77 13.52
N GLN A 41 -13.73 -12.60 13.97
CA GLN A 41 -14.29 -11.88 15.12
C GLN A 41 -15.55 -11.07 14.79
N GLY A 42 -15.98 -11.01 13.52
CA GLY A 42 -17.28 -10.45 13.12
C GLY A 42 -17.45 -8.93 13.26
N ASN A 43 -16.36 -8.18 13.42
CA ASN A 43 -16.44 -6.72 13.55
C ASN A 43 -16.61 -6.06 12.16
N THR A 44 -17.36 -4.95 12.08
CA THR A 44 -17.59 -4.20 10.83
C THR A 44 -16.28 -3.81 10.12
N THR A 45 -15.26 -3.39 10.87
CA THR A 45 -13.93 -3.08 10.37
C THR A 45 -13.25 -4.29 9.71
N SER A 46 -13.49 -5.48 10.24
CA SER A 46 -12.95 -6.73 9.68
C SER A 46 -13.53 -7.03 8.30
N GLY A 47 -14.83 -6.76 8.10
CA GLY A 47 -15.50 -6.93 6.80
C GLY A 47 -14.92 -5.99 5.72
N ILE A 48 -14.61 -4.75 6.08
CA ILE A 48 -13.96 -3.79 5.18
C ILE A 48 -12.57 -4.27 4.77
N ILE A 49 -11.75 -4.65 5.75
CA ILE A 49 -10.37 -5.13 5.49
C ILE A 49 -10.38 -6.41 4.64
N THR A 50 -11.35 -7.30 4.89
CA THR A 50 -11.53 -8.52 4.07
C THR A 50 -11.74 -8.17 2.61
N ARG A 51 -12.58 -7.17 2.31
CA ARG A 51 -12.83 -6.70 0.93
C ARG A 51 -11.55 -6.20 0.25
N PHE A 52 -10.67 -5.52 0.99
CA PHE A 52 -9.38 -5.07 0.46
C PHE A 52 -8.46 -6.25 0.13
N ILE A 53 -8.46 -7.29 0.98
CA ILE A 53 -7.64 -8.50 0.78
C ILE A 53 -8.18 -9.34 -0.38
N GLU A 54 -9.49 -9.45 -0.55
CA GLU A 54 -10.11 -10.21 -1.63
C GLU A 54 -9.93 -9.55 -3.02
N SER A 55 -9.71 -8.24 -3.06
CA SER A 55 -9.51 -7.50 -4.31
C SER A 55 -8.30 -6.57 -4.22
N PRO A 56 -7.06 -7.12 -4.15
CA PRO A 56 -5.84 -6.35 -3.96
C PRO A 56 -5.60 -5.34 -5.10
N ASP A 57 -5.79 -5.76 -6.35
CA ASP A 57 -5.58 -4.91 -7.53
C ASP A 57 -6.48 -3.66 -7.49
N ARG A 58 -7.74 -3.86 -7.08
CA ARG A 58 -8.69 -2.75 -6.95
C ARG A 58 -8.30 -1.83 -5.79
N PHE A 59 -7.86 -2.39 -4.66
CA PHE A 59 -7.43 -1.60 -3.53
C PHE A 59 -6.21 -0.74 -3.88
N LEU A 60 -5.17 -1.36 -4.44
CA LEU A 60 -3.95 -0.66 -4.87
C LEU A 60 -4.24 0.36 -5.99
N GLY A 61 -5.09 0.01 -6.94
CA GLY A 61 -5.52 0.95 -7.97
C GLY A 61 -6.24 2.17 -7.40
N THR A 62 -7.11 2.01 -6.39
CA THR A 62 -7.82 3.14 -5.77
C THR A 62 -6.89 4.02 -4.95
N THR A 63 -5.95 3.46 -4.19
CA THR A 63 -4.96 4.23 -3.42
C THR A 63 -4.02 5.00 -4.34
N LEU A 64 -3.56 4.38 -5.42
CA LEU A 64 -2.71 5.02 -6.43
C LEU A 64 -3.42 6.19 -7.12
N ILE A 65 -4.68 6.00 -7.52
CA ILE A 65 -5.48 7.07 -8.13
C ILE A 65 -5.64 8.25 -7.16
N GLY A 66 -5.99 7.98 -5.90
CA GLY A 66 -6.10 9.01 -4.88
C GLY A 66 -4.78 9.77 -4.71
N TYR A 67 -3.67 9.06 -4.60
CA TYR A 67 -2.33 9.65 -4.49
C TYR A 67 -2.01 10.57 -5.69
N ILE A 68 -2.22 10.09 -6.93
CA ILE A 68 -1.92 10.86 -8.16
C ILE A 68 -2.82 12.10 -8.28
N ILE A 69 -4.10 12.00 -7.94
CA ILE A 69 -5.01 13.15 -7.95
C ILE A 69 -4.48 14.26 -7.02
N PHE A 70 -4.14 13.91 -5.78
CA PHE A 70 -3.63 14.89 -4.82
C PHE A 70 -2.22 15.37 -5.15
N LEU A 71 -1.38 14.53 -5.76
CA LEU A 71 -0.07 14.94 -6.29
C LEU A 71 -0.23 16.01 -7.38
N THR A 72 -1.13 15.80 -8.32
CA THR A 72 -1.44 16.77 -9.38
C THR A 72 -1.98 18.07 -8.79
N PHE A 73 -2.87 17.95 -7.81
CA PHE A 73 -3.45 19.13 -7.14
C PHE A 73 -2.38 19.91 -6.36
N LEU A 74 -1.48 19.24 -5.69
CA LEU A 74 -0.35 19.84 -4.99
C LEU A 74 0.60 20.56 -5.97
N GLY A 75 0.87 19.96 -7.13
CA GLY A 75 1.66 20.61 -8.18
C GLY A 75 1.05 21.92 -8.67
N LEU A 76 -0.27 21.98 -8.84
CA LEU A 76 -0.98 23.21 -9.22
C LEU A 76 -0.92 24.30 -8.13
N GLN A 77 -0.97 23.90 -6.86
CA GLN A 77 -0.92 24.84 -5.74
C GLN A 77 0.48 25.38 -5.47
N LEU A 78 1.50 24.63 -5.82
CA LEU A 78 2.87 24.95 -5.48
C LEU A 78 3.31 26.29 -6.05
N SER A 79 2.98 26.55 -7.32
CA SER A 79 3.30 27.82 -7.98
C SER A 79 2.75 29.02 -7.19
N HIS A 80 1.54 28.90 -6.65
CA HIS A 80 0.94 29.95 -5.82
C HIS A 80 1.64 30.13 -4.47
N VAL A 81 2.05 29.03 -3.83
CA VAL A 81 2.72 29.07 -2.53
C VAL A 81 4.17 29.55 -2.66
N MET A 82 4.85 29.24 -3.76
CA MET A 82 6.25 29.65 -3.99
C MET A 82 6.40 31.09 -4.51
N HIS A 83 5.39 31.65 -5.14
CA HIS A 83 5.46 32.97 -5.74
C HIS A 83 5.98 34.08 -4.78
N PRO A 84 5.54 34.21 -3.51
CA PRO A 84 6.09 35.22 -2.60
C PRO A 84 7.55 34.96 -2.21
N ILE A 85 8.01 33.73 -2.23
CA ILE A 85 9.41 33.34 -1.92
C ILE A 85 10.32 33.80 -3.05
N TRP A 86 9.88 33.63 -4.29
CA TRP A 86 10.64 34.03 -5.47
C TRP A 86 10.80 35.52 -5.59
N SER A 87 9.78 36.29 -5.27
CA SER A 87 9.86 37.77 -5.26
C SER A 87 10.91 38.30 -4.26
N TYR A 88 11.22 37.51 -3.22
CA TYR A 88 12.22 37.84 -2.22
C TYR A 88 13.66 37.48 -2.66
N LEU A 89 13.83 36.39 -3.42
CA LEU A 89 15.13 35.86 -3.83
C LEU A 89 15.75 36.58 -5.04
N HIS A 90 15.04 37.47 -5.74
CA HIS A 90 15.50 38.23 -6.91
C HIS A 90 16.20 37.41 -8.01
N ILE A 91 15.80 36.15 -8.19
CA ILE A 91 16.36 35.26 -9.23
C ILE A 91 15.75 35.66 -10.57
N GLN A 92 16.57 36.18 -11.49
CA GLN A 92 16.13 36.68 -12.81
C GLN A 92 16.05 35.57 -13.88
N SER A 93 16.63 34.42 -13.64
CA SER A 93 16.68 33.32 -14.61
C SER A 93 15.49 32.37 -14.44
N GLU A 94 14.59 32.30 -15.44
CA GLU A 94 13.42 31.41 -15.44
C GLU A 94 13.81 29.93 -15.30
N LEU A 95 14.94 29.51 -15.90
CA LEU A 95 15.43 28.14 -15.81
C LEU A 95 15.82 27.76 -14.37
N LEU A 96 16.57 28.65 -13.70
CA LEU A 96 16.98 28.42 -12.31
C LEU A 96 15.76 28.40 -11.39
N HIS A 97 14.81 29.29 -11.63
CA HIS A 97 13.54 29.35 -10.90
C HIS A 97 12.80 28.00 -10.97
N SER A 98 12.58 27.49 -12.19
CA SER A 98 11.87 26.21 -12.40
C SER A 98 12.63 25.01 -11.81
N LEU A 99 13.96 24.96 -11.92
CA LEU A 99 14.76 23.90 -11.34
C LEU A 99 14.69 23.87 -9.81
N PHE A 100 14.76 25.04 -9.16
CA PHE A 100 14.58 25.14 -7.70
C PHE A 100 13.18 24.75 -7.26
N GLU A 101 12.16 25.19 -7.98
CA GLU A 101 10.76 24.86 -7.70
C GLU A 101 10.52 23.34 -7.77
N ILE A 102 10.98 22.70 -8.85
CA ILE A 102 10.87 21.25 -9.02
C ILE A 102 11.67 20.52 -7.93
N GLY A 103 12.91 20.93 -7.68
CA GLY A 103 13.77 20.28 -6.69
C GLY A 103 13.20 20.39 -5.26
N PHE A 104 12.77 21.58 -4.88
CA PHE A 104 12.16 21.83 -3.57
C PHE A 104 10.87 21.02 -3.38
N THR A 105 9.99 21.06 -4.38
CA THR A 105 8.74 20.28 -4.35
C THR A 105 8.99 18.81 -4.23
N THR A 106 9.89 18.30 -5.08
CA THR A 106 10.25 16.89 -5.05
C THR A 106 10.77 16.50 -3.66
N GLY A 107 11.64 17.31 -3.07
CA GLY A 107 12.14 17.08 -1.72
C GLY A 107 11.03 17.07 -0.65
N VAL A 108 10.12 18.03 -0.69
CA VAL A 108 8.99 18.13 0.24
C VAL A 108 8.04 16.93 0.08
N VAL A 109 7.66 16.60 -1.15
CA VAL A 109 6.78 15.46 -1.43
C VAL A 109 7.42 14.15 -1.01
N LEU A 110 8.66 13.89 -1.39
CA LEU A 110 9.35 12.67 -1.02
C LEU A 110 9.45 12.51 0.50
N LEU A 111 9.83 13.58 1.20
CA LEU A 111 10.01 13.49 2.65
C LEU A 111 8.68 13.38 3.39
N PHE A 112 7.76 14.31 3.17
CA PHE A 112 6.54 14.46 3.98
C PHE A 112 5.35 13.65 3.46
N ALA A 113 5.24 13.39 2.15
CA ALA A 113 4.14 12.62 1.58
C ALA A 113 4.50 11.14 1.35
N GLU A 114 5.79 10.78 1.26
CA GLU A 114 6.20 9.39 1.02
C GLU A 114 7.03 8.78 2.15
N PHE A 115 8.28 9.24 2.37
CA PHE A 115 9.18 8.54 3.28
C PHE A 115 8.67 8.47 4.72
N ILE A 116 8.29 9.60 5.30
CA ILE A 116 7.83 9.66 6.69
C ILE A 116 6.52 8.87 6.87
N PRO A 117 5.46 9.06 6.06
CA PRO A 117 4.24 8.30 6.20
C PRO A 117 4.44 6.80 5.99
N ARG A 118 5.16 6.39 4.95
CA ARG A 118 5.44 4.98 4.67
C ARG A 118 6.18 4.30 5.83
N ALA A 119 7.21 4.95 6.38
CA ALA A 119 7.95 4.42 7.52
C ALA A 119 7.06 4.27 8.76
N TYR A 120 6.25 5.28 9.06
CA TYR A 120 5.38 5.30 10.22
C TYR A 120 4.24 4.27 10.14
N PHE A 121 3.58 4.18 9.00
CA PHE A 121 2.51 3.22 8.76
C PHE A 121 3.02 1.77 8.70
N ARG A 122 4.23 1.56 8.16
CA ARG A 122 4.89 0.26 8.15
C ARG A 122 5.14 -0.27 9.55
N ALA A 123 5.61 0.59 10.46
CA ALA A 123 5.90 0.19 11.84
C ALA A 123 4.66 -0.31 12.61
N HIS A 124 3.47 0.21 12.29
CA HIS A 124 2.22 -0.12 12.98
C HIS A 124 1.10 -0.51 12.01
N SER A 125 1.44 -1.31 11.00
CA SER A 125 0.58 -1.60 9.83
C SER A 125 -0.82 -2.12 10.20
N ASN A 126 -0.91 -3.12 11.08
CA ASN A 126 -2.18 -3.72 11.50
C ASN A 126 -3.08 -2.74 12.27
N LYS A 127 -2.48 -1.82 13.03
CA LYS A 127 -3.21 -0.81 13.80
C LYS A 127 -3.77 0.27 12.89
N TRP A 128 -2.93 0.80 11.99
CA TRP A 128 -3.34 1.87 11.08
C TRP A 128 -4.35 1.39 10.04
N LEU A 129 -4.15 0.20 9.48
CA LEU A 129 -5.11 -0.38 8.54
C LEU A 129 -6.49 -0.57 9.19
N ALA A 130 -6.54 -0.99 10.45
CA ALA A 130 -7.81 -1.16 11.16
C ALA A 130 -8.44 0.18 11.57
N SER A 131 -7.64 1.14 12.06
CA SER A 131 -8.12 2.45 12.51
C SER A 131 -8.67 3.30 11.36
N LEU A 132 -7.98 3.28 10.23
CA LEU A 132 -8.34 4.08 9.05
C LEU A 132 -9.22 3.33 8.04
N ALA A 133 -9.62 2.09 8.33
CA ALA A 133 -10.39 1.26 7.41
C ALA A 133 -11.67 1.95 6.88
N ARG A 134 -12.39 2.69 7.72
CA ARG A 134 -13.62 3.40 7.31
C ARG A 134 -13.34 4.55 6.34
N VAL A 135 -12.30 5.34 6.63
CA VAL A 135 -11.88 6.45 5.75
C VAL A 135 -11.38 5.91 4.43
N THR A 136 -10.59 4.83 4.49
CA THR A 136 -10.09 4.13 3.32
C THR A 136 -11.23 3.54 2.48
N ASP A 137 -12.25 2.95 3.12
CA ASP A 137 -13.43 2.38 2.42
C ASP A 137 -14.23 3.46 1.68
N PHE A 138 -14.35 4.65 2.25
CA PHE A 138 -14.98 5.79 1.58
C PHE A 138 -14.25 6.12 0.27
N PHE A 139 -12.94 6.31 0.31
CA PHE A 139 -12.14 6.59 -0.90
C PHE A 139 -12.10 5.38 -1.85
N TYR A 140 -12.06 4.17 -1.31
CA TYR A 140 -12.13 2.95 -2.10
C TYR A 140 -13.41 2.88 -2.93
N GLN A 141 -14.56 3.22 -2.36
CA GLN A 141 -15.83 3.24 -3.09
C GLN A 141 -15.86 4.38 -4.10
N LEU A 142 -15.34 5.56 -3.74
CA LEU A 142 -15.32 6.75 -4.60
C LEU A 142 -14.45 6.52 -5.84
N PHE A 143 -13.24 5.97 -5.69
CA PHE A 143 -12.30 5.77 -6.79
C PHE A 143 -12.41 4.41 -7.47
N SER A 144 -13.16 3.46 -6.90
CA SER A 144 -13.34 2.11 -7.45
C SER A 144 -13.78 2.09 -8.91
N PRO A 145 -14.77 2.88 -9.37
CA PRO A 145 -15.18 2.85 -10.78
C PRO A 145 -14.06 3.25 -11.73
N VAL A 146 -13.25 4.24 -11.34
CA VAL A 146 -12.09 4.67 -12.13
C VAL A 146 -11.00 3.59 -12.13
N ALA A 147 -10.70 3.03 -10.96
CA ALA A 147 -9.71 1.95 -10.81
C ALA A 147 -10.08 0.73 -11.68
N ILE A 148 -11.34 0.28 -11.62
CA ILE A 148 -11.80 -0.84 -12.45
C ILE A 148 -11.66 -0.54 -13.95
N SER A 149 -11.97 0.69 -14.37
CA SER A 149 -11.84 1.08 -15.78
C SER A 149 -10.38 1.04 -16.23
N LEU A 150 -9.46 1.55 -15.41
CA LEU A 150 -8.03 1.52 -15.71
C LEU A 150 -7.45 0.10 -15.68
N ILE A 151 -7.86 -0.74 -14.73
CA ILE A 151 -7.44 -2.15 -14.67
C ILE A 151 -7.89 -2.87 -15.94
N LYS A 152 -9.16 -2.73 -16.35
CA LYS A 152 -9.67 -3.35 -17.59
C LYS A 152 -8.95 -2.83 -18.83
N LEU A 153 -8.64 -1.53 -18.87
CA LEU A 153 -7.87 -0.94 -19.97
C LEU A 153 -6.45 -1.53 -20.02
N SER A 154 -5.79 -1.64 -18.87
CA SER A 154 -4.47 -2.28 -18.78
C SER A 154 -4.50 -3.74 -19.20
N GLU A 155 -5.49 -4.53 -18.76
CA GLU A 155 -5.69 -5.93 -19.18
C GLU A 155 -5.92 -6.03 -20.68
N TRP A 156 -6.71 -5.11 -21.25
CA TRP A 156 -6.97 -5.06 -22.70
C TRP A 156 -5.69 -4.78 -23.49
N ILE A 157 -4.88 -3.80 -23.06
CA ILE A 157 -3.60 -3.45 -23.68
C ILE A 157 -2.65 -4.66 -23.63
N LEU A 158 -2.49 -5.28 -22.44
CA LEU A 158 -1.62 -6.44 -22.26
C LEU A 158 -2.04 -7.62 -23.14
N LYS A 159 -3.33 -7.86 -23.24
CA LYS A 159 -3.86 -8.94 -24.10
C LYS A 159 -3.64 -8.66 -25.59
N TYR A 160 -3.88 -7.42 -26.03
CA TYR A 160 -3.86 -7.08 -27.46
C TYR A 160 -2.45 -6.81 -27.99
N PHE A 161 -1.61 -6.09 -27.21
CA PHE A 161 -0.25 -5.73 -27.65
C PHE A 161 0.79 -6.78 -27.28
N PHE A 162 0.66 -7.41 -26.09
CA PHE A 162 1.67 -8.34 -25.58
C PHE A 162 1.26 -9.81 -25.67
N GLY A 163 0.06 -10.12 -26.10
CA GLY A 163 -0.44 -11.49 -26.24
C GLY A 163 -0.48 -12.28 -24.92
N VAL A 164 -0.39 -11.60 -23.78
CA VAL A 164 -0.39 -12.21 -22.46
C VAL A 164 -1.79 -12.73 -22.16
N ARG A 165 -1.95 -14.04 -22.08
CA ARG A 165 -3.18 -14.65 -21.57
C ARG A 165 -3.17 -14.51 -20.06
N MET A 166 -3.92 -13.55 -19.55
CA MET A 166 -4.21 -13.49 -18.10
C MET A 166 -5.15 -14.65 -17.76
N GLY A 167 -4.56 -15.80 -17.48
CA GLY A 167 -5.27 -16.95 -16.92
C GLY A 167 -5.70 -16.63 -15.49
N LYS A 168 -6.70 -17.36 -14.99
CA LYS A 168 -7.17 -17.34 -13.59
C LYS A 168 -6.14 -17.85 -12.59
N ASP A 169 -4.85 -17.61 -12.82
CA ASP A 169 -3.73 -18.12 -12.05
C ASP A 169 -3.52 -17.38 -10.70
N LYS A 170 -4.48 -16.53 -10.27
CA LYS A 170 -4.43 -15.92 -8.94
C LYS A 170 -4.39 -16.97 -7.81
N GLU A 171 -5.07 -18.12 -8.01
CA GLU A 171 -5.01 -19.23 -7.04
C GLU A 171 -3.75 -20.09 -7.17
N ALA A 172 -3.18 -20.18 -8.38
CA ALA A 172 -1.95 -20.92 -8.62
C ALA A 172 -0.72 -20.24 -8.03
N PHE A 173 -0.68 -18.90 -8.08
CA PHE A 173 0.43 -18.13 -7.52
C PHE A 173 0.48 -18.21 -5.99
N GLU A 174 -0.67 -18.10 -5.31
CA GLU A 174 -0.72 -18.29 -3.85
C GLU A 174 -0.32 -19.70 -3.40
N ARG A 175 -0.70 -20.73 -4.16
CA ARG A 175 -0.29 -22.12 -3.88
C ARG A 175 1.16 -22.40 -4.24
N SER A 176 1.70 -21.74 -5.28
CA SER A 176 3.09 -21.87 -5.67
C SER A 176 4.02 -21.19 -4.68
N ASP A 177 3.67 -19.99 -4.22
CA ASP A 177 4.46 -19.26 -3.22
C ASP A 177 4.49 -19.99 -1.87
N LEU A 178 3.38 -20.61 -1.47
CA LEU A 178 3.35 -21.46 -0.29
C LEU A 178 4.21 -22.73 -0.49
N LYS A 179 4.19 -23.35 -1.67
CA LYS A 179 5.06 -24.50 -1.97
C LYS A 179 6.55 -24.13 -1.96
N HIS A 180 6.92 -22.94 -2.49
CA HIS A 180 8.31 -22.48 -2.45
C HIS A 180 8.80 -22.12 -1.03
N LEU A 181 7.90 -21.65 -0.16
CA LEU A 181 8.22 -21.43 1.26
C LEU A 181 8.38 -22.74 2.06
N PHE A 182 7.80 -23.84 1.57
CA PHE A 182 7.86 -25.16 2.19
C PHE A 182 8.73 -26.17 1.42
N GLN A 183 9.35 -25.78 0.30
CA GLN A 183 10.39 -26.58 -0.32
C GLN A 183 11.70 -26.35 0.43
N PRO A 184 12.30 -27.42 1.03
CA PRO A 184 13.60 -27.31 1.67
C PRO A 184 14.64 -26.95 0.60
N GLN A 185 15.34 -25.83 0.78
CA GLN A 185 16.59 -25.60 0.06
C GLN A 185 17.60 -26.64 0.51
N PRO A 186 18.48 -27.13 -0.41
CA PRO A 186 19.28 -28.34 -0.17
C PRO A 186 20.38 -28.23 0.90
N ASP A 187 20.51 -27.17 1.65
CA ASP A 187 21.67 -26.90 2.49
C ASP A 187 21.39 -26.61 3.97
N ASP A 188 20.28 -27.09 4.56
CA ASP A 188 20.05 -26.80 5.97
C ASP A 188 19.62 -28.05 6.77
N GLU A 189 20.58 -28.69 7.46
CA GLU A 189 20.35 -29.71 8.53
C GLU A 189 19.38 -29.19 9.62
N ARG A 190 19.19 -27.88 9.72
CA ARG A 190 18.20 -27.25 10.59
C ARG A 190 16.78 -27.39 10.06
N GLN A 191 16.57 -27.43 8.75
CA GLN A 191 15.24 -27.57 8.16
C GLN A 191 14.73 -28.99 8.25
N GLU A 192 15.60 -30.01 8.11
CA GLU A 192 15.22 -31.42 8.34
C GLU A 192 14.78 -31.62 9.78
N ARG A 193 15.49 -31.04 10.74
CA ARG A 193 15.12 -31.12 12.16
C ARG A 193 13.80 -30.42 12.46
N ASN A 194 13.52 -29.26 11.82
CA ASN A 194 12.25 -28.55 11.97
C ASN A 194 11.09 -29.29 11.28
N ALA A 195 11.31 -29.92 10.13
CA ALA A 195 10.32 -30.76 9.47
C ALA A 195 9.98 -32.01 10.31
N GLN A 196 10.95 -32.66 10.89
CA GLN A 196 10.74 -33.79 11.81
C GLN A 196 10.01 -33.39 13.09
N LEU A 197 10.30 -32.17 13.63
CA LEU A 197 9.58 -31.64 14.79
C LEU A 197 8.12 -31.35 14.48
N LEU A 198 7.82 -30.89 13.28
CA LEU A 198 6.46 -30.60 12.83
C LEU A 198 5.68 -31.90 12.58
N GLU A 199 6.29 -32.90 11.99
CA GLU A 199 5.72 -34.20 11.77
C GLU A 199 5.43 -34.92 13.10
N ASN A 200 6.38 -34.90 14.02
CA ASN A 200 6.21 -35.41 15.38
C ASN A 200 5.11 -34.64 16.16
N ALA A 201 4.99 -33.32 15.96
CA ALA A 201 3.94 -32.53 16.59
C ALA A 201 2.55 -32.83 16.03
N GLN A 202 2.44 -33.20 14.76
CA GLN A 202 1.18 -33.66 14.16
C GLN A 202 0.76 -35.05 14.60
N GLU A 203 1.69 -35.89 15.00
CA GLU A 203 1.41 -37.24 15.53
C GLU A 203 1.08 -37.25 17.01
N LEU A 204 1.46 -36.19 17.76
CA LEU A 204 1.16 -36.06 19.20
C LEU A 204 -0.32 -36.32 19.58
N PRO A 205 -1.33 -35.88 18.83
CA PRO A 205 -2.73 -36.15 19.14
C PRO A 205 -3.11 -37.64 19.00
N LYS A 206 -2.29 -38.44 18.31
CA LYS A 206 -2.55 -39.85 18.08
C LYS A 206 -1.86 -40.77 19.12
N ILE A 207 -0.90 -40.23 19.86
CA ILE A 207 -0.13 -40.99 20.86
C ILE A 207 -0.88 -40.96 22.19
N ARG A 208 -1.38 -42.11 22.64
CA ARG A 208 -1.98 -42.26 23.98
C ARG A 208 -0.90 -42.12 25.04
N ILE A 209 -1.16 -41.37 26.10
CA ILE A 209 -0.27 -41.11 27.25
C ILE A 209 0.30 -42.41 27.85
N ARG A 210 -0.34 -43.57 27.66
CA ARG A 210 0.09 -44.88 28.11
C ARG A 210 1.33 -45.44 27.40
N GLN A 211 1.79 -44.82 26.32
CA GLN A 211 2.98 -45.28 25.57
C GLN A 211 4.23 -44.49 25.92
N CYS A 212 4.13 -43.50 26.79
CA CYS A 212 5.26 -42.67 27.26
C CYS A 212 5.72 -43.02 28.67
N LEU A 213 5.15 -44.05 29.30
CA LEU A 213 5.56 -44.63 30.58
C LEU A 213 6.15 -46.05 30.35
#